data_eef34dbb961bc65d9b3ade25c8492ef9
#
_entry.id   eef34dbb961bc65d9b3ade25c8492ef9
#
_cell.length_a   1.000
_cell.length_b   1.000
_cell.length_c   1.000
_cell.angle_alpha   90.00
_cell.angle_beta   90.00
_cell.angle_gamma   90.00
#
_symmetry.space_group_name_H-M   'P 1'
#
loop_
_entity.id
_entity.type
_entity.pdbx_description
1 polymer ?
#
loop_
_entity_poly.entity_id
_entity_poly.type
_entity_poly.pdbx_seq_one_letter_code
_entity_poly.pdbx_strand_id
1 'polypeptide(L)'
;LMCAQCHVEYNCGPGFDCAEKGKEYYVKMDDPRTNLFTWTNVFGYKDKMVGQFKFKDFKHATTGALLPKIQHPEMETYWGSKHERAGVECKDCHMTKQKGANGKVTTNHQQMSPRYNLKGACLSCHKEWTEKDAKYHLESIQNYIRGKMTKAEFWLSELIDWIVKAKEAGVPAEVMDKLYDNQYDANLYWEWWTAENSDGFHNPADARESLTRSIDASQAGIKLAKEEIAKKKAAAATPVAAK
;
A
#
# COMPACT_ATOMS: atom_id res chain seq x y z
N LEU A 1 10.42 6.06 18.49
CA LEU A 1 9.14 6.79 18.25
C LEU A 1 9.32 8.23 17.74
N MET A 2 10.50 8.86 17.86
CA MET A 2 10.68 10.24 17.36
C MET A 2 10.47 10.33 15.83
N CYS A 3 11.03 9.41 15.06
CA CYS A 3 10.87 9.35 13.60
C CYS A 3 9.42 9.14 13.17
N ALA A 4 8.67 8.35 13.95
CA ALA A 4 7.26 8.06 13.72
C ALA A 4 6.30 9.25 13.91
N GLN A 5 6.79 10.42 14.29
CA GLN A 5 5.97 11.64 14.28
C GLN A 5 5.78 12.21 12.87
N CYS A 6 6.65 11.80 11.92
CA CYS A 6 6.59 12.21 10.52
C CYS A 6 6.55 11.01 9.57
N HIS A 7 7.28 9.93 9.88
CA HIS A 7 7.33 8.70 9.08
C HIS A 7 6.25 7.70 9.53
N VAL A 8 5.00 8.08 9.34
CA VAL A 8 3.81 7.37 9.81
C VAL A 8 2.67 7.61 8.84
N GLU A 9 1.80 6.65 8.68
CA GLU A 9 0.60 6.81 7.86
C GLU A 9 -0.41 7.73 8.54
N TYR A 10 -0.85 8.73 7.80
CA TYR A 10 -1.86 9.68 8.26
C TYR A 10 -2.72 10.19 7.11
N ASN A 11 -3.97 10.47 7.39
CA ASN A 11 -4.82 11.17 6.46
C ASN A 11 -4.61 12.68 6.58
N CYS A 12 -4.41 13.40 5.48
CA CYS A 12 -4.06 14.82 5.47
C CYS A 12 -4.99 15.66 4.57
N GLY A 13 -6.24 15.28 4.47
CA GLY A 13 -7.16 16.04 3.64
C GLY A 13 -8.59 15.54 3.68
N PRO A 14 -9.51 16.30 3.09
CA PRO A 14 -10.89 15.88 2.97
C PRO A 14 -10.99 14.66 2.07
N GLY A 15 -12.00 13.85 2.34
CA GLY A 15 -12.33 12.64 1.60
C GLY A 15 -13.83 12.43 1.63
N PHE A 16 -14.24 11.18 1.64
CA PHE A 16 -15.65 10.81 1.55
C PHE A 16 -16.09 10.04 2.79
N ASP A 17 -17.20 10.48 3.39
CA ASP A 17 -17.95 9.66 4.33
C ASP A 17 -18.64 8.53 3.55
N CYS A 18 -18.40 7.29 3.97
CA CYS A 18 -18.99 6.10 3.38
C CYS A 18 -19.86 5.31 4.38
N ALA A 19 -20.38 5.96 5.43
CA ALA A 19 -21.24 5.33 6.43
C ALA A 19 -22.54 4.80 5.84
N GLU A 20 -23.14 5.53 4.88
CA GLU A 20 -24.36 5.15 4.17
C GLU A 20 -24.03 4.73 2.73
N LYS A 21 -24.28 3.48 2.41
CA LYS A 21 -24.02 2.95 1.07
C LYS A 21 -24.85 3.70 0.00
N GLY A 22 -24.16 4.17 -1.04
CA GLY A 22 -24.77 4.93 -2.13
C GLY A 22 -25.04 6.40 -1.81
N LYS A 23 -24.67 6.87 -0.62
CA LYS A 23 -24.72 8.28 -0.21
C LYS A 23 -23.36 8.71 0.29
N GLU A 24 -22.45 8.94 -0.63
CA GLU A 24 -21.08 9.34 -0.33
C GLU A 24 -21.01 10.86 -0.22
N TYR A 25 -20.76 11.34 0.99
CA TYR A 25 -20.62 12.78 1.25
C TYR A 25 -19.16 13.17 1.30
N TYR A 26 -18.81 14.21 0.56
CA TYR A 26 -17.48 14.82 0.69
C TYR A 26 -17.40 15.57 2.02
N VAL A 27 -16.47 15.14 2.89
CA VAL A 27 -16.31 15.75 4.21
C VAL A 27 -15.52 17.06 4.12
N LYS A 28 -15.80 17.98 5.05
CA LYS A 28 -15.08 19.26 5.14
C LYS A 28 -13.76 19.09 5.91
N MET A 29 -12.88 20.08 5.80
CA MET A 29 -11.58 20.10 6.50
C MET A 29 -11.67 20.15 8.02
N ASP A 30 -12.81 20.48 8.59
CA ASP A 30 -13.05 20.46 10.05
C ASP A 30 -13.48 19.08 10.58
N ASP A 31 -13.71 18.11 9.70
CA ASP A 31 -13.96 16.73 10.10
C ASP A 31 -12.68 16.12 10.68
N PRO A 32 -12.72 15.53 11.89
CA PRO A 32 -11.53 14.99 12.54
C PRO A 32 -10.85 13.85 11.75
N ARG A 33 -11.57 13.22 10.82
CA ARG A 33 -11.01 12.17 9.95
C ARG A 33 -10.08 12.71 8.87
N THR A 34 -10.07 14.01 8.64
CA THR A 34 -9.18 14.66 7.66
C THR A 34 -7.75 14.88 8.19
N ASN A 35 -7.50 14.54 9.45
CA ASN A 35 -6.20 14.61 10.09
C ASN A 35 -6.04 13.44 11.08
N LEU A 36 -6.11 12.23 10.57
CA LEU A 36 -6.15 11.01 11.37
C LEU A 36 -4.87 10.20 11.17
N PHE A 37 -4.21 9.86 12.27
CA PHE A 37 -3.15 8.87 12.30
C PHE A 37 -3.75 7.48 12.45
N THR A 38 -3.48 6.58 11.52
CA THR A 38 -4.13 5.28 11.47
C THR A 38 -3.57 4.28 12.47
N TRP A 39 -2.26 4.32 12.75
CA TRP A 39 -1.57 3.43 13.68
C TRP A 39 -1.95 1.96 13.49
N THR A 40 -1.89 1.51 12.25
CA THR A 40 -2.16 0.12 11.88
C THR A 40 -1.32 -0.28 10.67
N ASN A 41 -1.02 -1.57 10.53
CA ASN A 41 -0.35 -2.06 9.34
C ASN A 41 -1.32 -2.14 8.14
N VAL A 42 -0.79 -2.46 6.97
CA VAL A 42 -1.55 -2.56 5.72
C VAL A 42 -2.75 -3.51 5.80
N PHE A 43 -2.65 -4.58 6.58
CA PHE A 43 -3.71 -5.60 6.68
C PHE A 43 -4.88 -5.17 7.57
N GLY A 44 -4.64 -4.25 8.50
CA GLY A 44 -5.70 -3.68 9.36
C GLY A 44 -6.26 -2.34 8.85
N TYR A 45 -5.65 -1.76 7.82
CA TYR A 45 -6.01 -0.41 7.36
C TYR A 45 -7.46 -0.29 6.90
N LYS A 46 -7.94 -1.22 6.05
CA LYS A 46 -9.32 -1.21 5.54
C LYS A 46 -10.34 -1.31 6.67
N ASP A 47 -10.13 -2.22 7.62
CA ASP A 47 -11.03 -2.38 8.77
C ASP A 47 -11.10 -1.11 9.61
N LYS A 48 -9.98 -0.43 9.77
CA LYS A 48 -9.90 0.80 10.53
C LYS A 48 -10.55 1.97 9.78
N MET A 49 -10.12 2.24 8.56
CA MET A 49 -10.59 3.41 7.81
C MET A 49 -12.01 3.23 7.29
N VAL A 50 -12.33 2.11 6.65
CA VAL A 50 -13.66 1.86 6.11
C VAL A 50 -14.59 1.26 7.17
N GLY A 51 -14.09 0.30 7.96
CA GLY A 51 -14.88 -0.39 8.97
C GLY A 51 -15.26 0.49 10.16
N GLN A 52 -14.30 1.20 10.75
CA GLN A 52 -14.53 2.02 11.95
C GLN A 52 -14.83 3.48 11.62
N PHE A 53 -13.96 4.14 10.85
CA PHE A 53 -14.09 5.57 10.58
C PHE A 53 -15.04 5.91 9.43
N LYS A 54 -15.48 4.93 8.63
CA LYS A 54 -16.37 5.14 7.49
C LYS A 54 -15.83 6.20 6.52
N PHE A 55 -14.52 6.12 6.22
CA PHE A 55 -13.82 7.14 5.46
C PHE A 55 -13.02 6.52 4.32
N LYS A 56 -13.03 7.19 3.16
CA LYS A 56 -12.18 6.92 2.00
C LYS A 56 -11.66 8.23 1.45
N ASP A 57 -10.43 8.25 0.94
CA ASP A 57 -9.71 9.49 0.67
C ASP A 57 -10.15 10.18 -0.62
N PHE A 58 -10.27 9.44 -1.71
CA PHE A 58 -10.56 10.06 -3.00
C PHE A 58 -11.41 9.19 -3.92
N LYS A 59 -12.00 9.84 -4.92
CA LYS A 59 -12.75 9.17 -5.98
C LYS A 59 -11.88 9.02 -7.21
N HIS A 60 -11.67 7.79 -7.64
CA HIS A 60 -10.87 7.49 -8.83
C HIS A 60 -11.54 8.06 -10.09
N ALA A 61 -10.80 8.86 -10.86
CA ALA A 61 -11.35 9.65 -11.96
C ALA A 61 -12.03 8.79 -13.05
N THR A 62 -11.45 7.63 -13.35
CA THR A 62 -11.92 6.76 -14.45
C THR A 62 -13.04 5.82 -14.01
N THR A 63 -12.83 5.08 -12.92
CA THR A 63 -13.78 4.06 -12.46
C THR A 63 -14.92 4.65 -11.63
N GLY A 64 -14.63 5.68 -10.85
CA GLY A 64 -15.53 6.25 -9.86
C GLY A 64 -15.46 5.55 -8.50
N ALA A 65 -14.62 4.54 -8.33
CA ALA A 65 -14.39 3.89 -7.05
C ALA A 65 -13.82 4.88 -6.01
N LEU A 66 -14.24 4.76 -4.77
CA LEU A 66 -13.62 5.47 -3.65
C LEU A 66 -12.45 4.66 -3.11
N LEU A 67 -11.28 5.25 -3.05
CA LEU A 67 -10.01 4.59 -2.76
C LEU A 67 -9.29 5.23 -1.57
N PRO A 68 -8.34 4.51 -0.95
CA PRO A 68 -7.42 5.09 0.02
C PRO A 68 -6.37 5.93 -0.69
N LYS A 69 -5.68 6.79 0.05
CA LYS A 69 -4.47 7.47 -0.35
C LYS A 69 -3.42 7.27 0.73
N ILE A 70 -2.41 6.49 0.44
CA ILE A 70 -1.34 6.17 1.38
C ILE A 70 -0.22 7.20 1.27
N GLN A 71 0.37 7.58 2.40
CA GLN A 71 1.34 8.69 2.48
C GLN A 71 2.76 8.23 2.84
N HIS A 72 2.99 7.89 4.12
CA HIS A 72 4.31 7.64 4.70
C HIS A 72 4.30 6.48 5.71
N PRO A 73 3.91 5.25 5.34
CA PRO A 73 3.66 4.16 6.28
C PRO A 73 4.94 3.46 6.77
N GLU A 74 6.08 4.18 6.88
CA GLU A 74 7.35 3.55 7.25
C GLU A 74 7.32 2.93 8.63
N MET A 75 6.67 3.58 9.61
CA MET A 75 6.58 3.06 10.97
C MET A 75 5.71 1.81 11.03
N GLU A 76 4.53 1.88 10.42
CA GLU A 76 3.58 0.75 10.38
C GLU A 76 4.13 -0.42 9.58
N THR A 77 4.90 -0.15 8.54
CA THR A 77 5.61 -1.15 7.74
C THR A 77 6.71 -1.83 8.53
N TYR A 78 7.43 -1.05 9.36
CA TYR A 78 8.52 -1.58 10.17
C TYR A 78 8.05 -2.50 11.30
N TRP A 79 6.84 -2.28 11.84
CA TRP A 79 6.26 -3.11 12.89
C TRP A 79 6.16 -4.59 12.47
N GLY A 80 6.54 -5.48 13.39
CA GLY A 80 6.57 -6.91 13.16
C GLY A 80 7.70 -7.39 12.26
N SER A 81 8.58 -6.50 11.79
CA SER A 81 9.77 -6.89 11.02
C SER A 81 10.77 -7.69 11.85
N LYS A 82 11.69 -8.38 11.17
CA LYS A 82 12.76 -9.11 11.86
C LYS A 82 13.68 -8.17 12.65
N HIS A 83 13.97 -7.00 12.09
CA HIS A 83 14.83 -6.02 12.75
C HIS A 83 14.15 -5.40 13.97
N GLU A 84 12.87 -5.06 13.88
CA GLU A 84 12.11 -4.55 15.02
C GLU A 84 12.06 -5.56 16.16
N ARG A 85 11.76 -6.84 15.86
CA ARG A 85 11.78 -7.92 16.87
C ARG A 85 13.16 -8.18 17.47
N ALA A 86 14.24 -7.85 16.76
CA ALA A 86 15.61 -7.90 17.26
C ALA A 86 16.00 -6.65 18.07
N GLY A 87 15.09 -5.71 18.29
CA GLY A 87 15.32 -4.47 19.03
C GLY A 87 16.10 -3.40 18.27
N VAL A 88 16.22 -3.52 16.94
CA VAL A 88 16.85 -2.51 16.09
C VAL A 88 15.92 -1.34 15.93
N GLU A 89 16.42 -0.12 16.07
CA GLU A 89 15.66 1.11 15.89
C GLU A 89 16.04 1.82 14.59
N CYS A 90 15.19 2.71 14.11
CA CYS A 90 15.44 3.50 12.90
C CYS A 90 16.82 4.16 12.90
N LYS A 91 17.24 4.71 14.06
CA LYS A 91 18.53 5.38 14.22
C LYS A 91 19.73 4.47 14.02
N ASP A 92 19.61 3.17 14.27
CA ASP A 92 20.72 2.23 14.18
C ASP A 92 21.14 2.01 12.72
N CYS A 93 20.20 2.14 11.79
CA CYS A 93 20.45 2.07 10.36
C CYS A 93 20.63 3.46 9.72
N HIS A 94 19.80 4.44 10.09
CA HIS A 94 19.77 5.76 9.44
C HIS A 94 20.65 6.82 10.10
N MET A 95 21.07 6.61 11.35
CA MET A 95 21.88 7.55 12.14
C MET A 95 23.09 6.84 12.76
N THR A 96 23.85 6.18 11.92
CA THR A 96 24.98 5.32 12.35
C THR A 96 26.04 6.08 13.12
N LYS A 97 26.77 5.36 13.99
CA LYS A 97 27.90 5.91 14.71
C LYS A 97 29.05 6.23 13.75
N GLN A 98 29.63 7.42 13.91
CA GLN A 98 30.81 7.85 13.16
C GLN A 98 31.88 8.42 14.08
N LYS A 99 33.15 8.23 13.72
CA LYS A 99 34.30 8.77 14.45
C LYS A 99 34.74 10.07 13.82
N GLY A 100 34.64 11.17 14.56
CA GLY A 100 35.10 12.48 14.12
C GLY A 100 36.61 12.61 14.09
N ALA A 101 37.13 13.68 13.51
CA ALA A 101 38.59 13.96 13.43
C ALA A 101 39.27 14.05 14.82
N ASN A 102 38.54 14.44 15.84
CA ASN A 102 38.99 14.52 17.24
C ASN A 102 38.94 13.17 17.97
N GLY A 103 38.65 12.07 17.25
CA GLY A 103 38.54 10.73 17.81
C GLY A 103 37.25 10.43 18.56
N LYS A 104 36.38 11.39 18.79
CA LYS A 104 35.09 11.19 19.45
C LYS A 104 34.12 10.44 18.52
N VAL A 105 33.38 9.50 19.09
CA VAL A 105 32.28 8.80 18.40
C VAL A 105 30.99 9.57 18.61
N THR A 106 30.36 9.95 17.53
CA THR A 106 29.07 10.66 17.52
C THR A 106 28.05 9.93 16.68
N THR A 107 26.78 10.23 16.89
CA THR A 107 25.69 9.78 16.02
C THR A 107 25.61 10.69 14.79
N ASN A 108 25.53 10.11 13.60
CA ASN A 108 25.30 10.87 12.38
C ASN A 108 23.85 11.37 12.33
N HIS A 109 23.65 12.68 12.34
CA HIS A 109 22.32 13.29 12.31
C HIS A 109 21.82 13.64 10.89
N GLN A 110 22.54 13.24 9.85
CA GLN A 110 22.11 13.48 8.46
C GLN A 110 20.95 12.56 8.01
N GLN A 111 20.60 11.55 8.81
CA GLN A 111 19.46 10.64 8.56
C GLN A 111 19.49 10.05 7.15
N MET A 112 20.67 9.61 6.73
CA MET A 112 20.91 9.15 5.37
C MET A 112 20.41 7.71 5.15
N SER A 113 20.15 7.36 3.90
CA SER A 113 19.90 5.98 3.54
C SER A 113 21.07 5.07 3.95
N PRO A 114 20.80 3.92 4.59
CA PRO A 114 21.84 2.94 4.97
C PRO A 114 22.72 2.49 3.79
N ARG A 115 22.22 2.60 2.57
CA ARG A 115 22.97 2.28 1.33
C ARG A 115 24.29 3.03 1.23
N TYR A 116 24.38 4.23 1.78
CA TYR A 116 25.59 5.06 1.73
C TYR A 116 26.58 4.76 2.88
N ASN A 117 26.18 3.92 3.83
CA ASN A 117 27.06 3.49 4.93
C ASN A 117 26.71 2.07 5.40
N LEU A 118 26.85 1.08 4.51
CA LEU A 118 26.59 -0.34 4.81
C LEU A 118 27.43 -0.84 5.97
N LYS A 119 28.69 -0.36 6.06
CA LYS A 119 29.59 -0.72 7.16
C LYS A 119 29.03 -0.32 8.52
N GLY A 120 28.55 0.88 8.66
CA GLY A 120 27.98 1.37 9.91
C GLY A 120 26.59 0.82 10.20
N ALA A 121 25.76 0.66 9.18
CA ALA A 121 24.38 0.22 9.33
C ALA A 121 24.23 -1.29 9.47
N CYS A 122 24.90 -2.08 8.62
CA CYS A 122 24.71 -3.52 8.55
C CYS A 122 25.78 -4.28 9.34
N LEU A 123 27.08 -3.97 9.10
CA LEU A 123 28.18 -4.73 9.64
C LEU A 123 28.44 -4.47 11.12
N SER A 124 27.76 -3.49 11.71
CA SER A 124 27.75 -3.28 13.16
C SER A 124 27.12 -4.48 13.91
N CYS A 125 26.19 -5.18 13.29
CA CYS A 125 25.50 -6.37 13.82
C CYS A 125 25.89 -7.65 13.03
N HIS A 126 25.88 -7.61 11.70
CA HIS A 126 26.22 -8.73 10.81
C HIS A 126 27.73 -8.85 10.61
N LYS A 127 28.40 -9.37 11.63
CA LYS A 127 29.89 -9.41 11.72
C LYS A 127 30.55 -10.31 10.68
N GLU A 128 29.81 -11.33 10.23
CA GLU A 128 30.24 -12.30 9.22
C GLU A 128 30.11 -11.79 7.78
N TRP A 129 29.44 -10.67 7.57
CA TRP A 129 29.24 -10.11 6.24
C TRP A 129 30.36 -9.16 5.83
N THR A 130 30.60 -9.09 4.53
CA THR A 130 31.34 -8.00 3.89
C THR A 130 30.36 -6.89 3.44
N GLU A 131 30.86 -5.73 3.05
CA GLU A 131 30.01 -4.69 2.45
C GLU A 131 29.36 -5.17 1.15
N LYS A 132 30.02 -6.07 0.42
CA LYS A 132 29.46 -6.69 -0.78
C LYS A 132 28.27 -7.58 -0.43
N ASP A 133 28.33 -8.34 0.64
CA ASP A 133 27.22 -9.19 1.09
C ASP A 133 26.04 -8.32 1.56
N ALA A 134 26.31 -7.29 2.37
CA ALA A 134 25.28 -6.35 2.81
C ALA A 134 24.57 -5.67 1.62
N LYS A 135 25.34 -5.21 0.64
CA LYS A 135 24.80 -4.64 -0.60
C LYS A 135 23.96 -5.66 -1.36
N TYR A 136 24.44 -6.88 -1.52
CA TYR A 136 23.73 -7.95 -2.21
C TYR A 136 22.38 -8.26 -1.55
N HIS A 137 22.34 -8.39 -0.21
CA HIS A 137 21.11 -8.66 0.51
C HIS A 137 20.11 -7.50 0.40
N LEU A 138 20.57 -6.25 0.53
CA LEU A 138 19.74 -5.08 0.35
C LEU A 138 19.11 -5.03 -1.05
N GLU A 139 19.96 -5.10 -2.10
CA GLU A 139 19.52 -5.00 -3.49
C GLU A 139 18.65 -6.17 -3.92
N SER A 140 18.94 -7.39 -3.45
CA SER A 140 18.12 -8.57 -3.75
C SER A 140 16.69 -8.42 -3.24
N ILE A 141 16.52 -7.94 -1.99
CA ILE A 141 15.20 -7.69 -1.41
C ILE A 141 14.48 -6.60 -2.21
N GLN A 142 15.12 -5.44 -2.40
CA GLN A 142 14.52 -4.31 -3.09
C GLN A 142 14.14 -4.63 -4.53
N ASN A 143 15.03 -5.27 -5.29
CA ASN A 143 14.76 -5.64 -6.68
C ASN A 143 13.62 -6.66 -6.79
N TYR A 144 13.56 -7.64 -5.88
CA TYR A 144 12.45 -8.58 -5.82
C TYR A 144 11.10 -7.86 -5.56
N ILE A 145 11.08 -6.97 -4.57
CA ILE A 145 9.84 -6.25 -4.23
C ILE A 145 9.44 -5.28 -5.34
N ARG A 146 10.38 -4.53 -5.94
CA ARG A 146 10.09 -3.68 -7.11
C ARG A 146 9.50 -4.46 -8.28
N GLY A 147 10.07 -5.62 -8.61
CA GLY A 147 9.52 -6.50 -9.64
C GLY A 147 8.10 -6.97 -9.31
N LYS A 148 7.82 -7.22 -8.04
CA LYS A 148 6.49 -7.61 -7.59
C LYS A 148 5.51 -6.43 -7.56
N MET A 149 5.96 -5.22 -7.22
CA MET A 149 5.16 -3.98 -7.35
C MET A 149 4.75 -3.74 -8.81
N THR A 150 5.69 -3.83 -9.74
CA THR A 150 5.40 -3.70 -11.19
C THR A 150 4.37 -4.72 -11.66
N LYS A 151 4.45 -5.96 -11.15
CA LYS A 151 3.45 -6.98 -11.48
C LYS A 151 2.07 -6.66 -10.88
N ALA A 152 2.02 -6.16 -9.65
CA ALA A 152 0.76 -5.74 -9.01
C ALA A 152 0.14 -4.55 -9.75
N GLU A 153 0.94 -3.56 -10.13
CA GLU A 153 0.55 -2.41 -10.94
C GLU A 153 -0.07 -2.83 -12.28
N PHE A 154 0.56 -3.76 -12.98
CA PHE A 154 0.02 -4.31 -14.22
C PHE A 154 -1.39 -4.89 -14.03
N TRP A 155 -1.59 -5.74 -13.01
CA TRP A 155 -2.90 -6.34 -12.76
C TRP A 155 -3.94 -5.33 -12.27
N LEU A 156 -3.53 -4.33 -11.49
CA LEU A 156 -4.41 -3.24 -11.06
C LEU A 156 -4.85 -2.39 -12.28
N SER A 157 -3.96 -2.09 -13.20
CA SER A 157 -4.27 -1.38 -14.44
C SER A 157 -5.29 -2.18 -15.28
N GLU A 158 -5.07 -3.48 -15.46
CA GLU A 158 -6.02 -4.36 -16.14
C GLU A 158 -7.40 -4.38 -15.45
N LEU A 159 -7.43 -4.41 -14.10
CA LEU A 159 -8.68 -4.36 -13.35
C LEU A 159 -9.44 -3.06 -13.61
N ILE A 160 -8.75 -1.92 -13.63
CA ILE A 160 -9.35 -0.61 -13.92
C ILE A 160 -10.02 -0.65 -15.30
N ASP A 161 -9.36 -1.17 -16.31
CA ASP A 161 -9.92 -1.29 -17.66
C ASP A 161 -11.14 -2.20 -17.71
N TRP A 162 -11.13 -3.32 -16.97
CA TRP A 162 -12.29 -4.21 -16.89
C TRP A 162 -13.46 -3.62 -16.12
N ILE A 163 -13.20 -2.79 -15.12
CA ILE A 163 -14.26 -2.03 -14.42
C ILE A 163 -14.94 -1.05 -15.37
N VAL A 164 -14.18 -0.35 -16.20
CA VAL A 164 -14.74 0.56 -17.22
C VAL A 164 -15.62 -0.21 -18.20
N LYS A 165 -15.13 -1.33 -18.74
CA LYS A 165 -15.91 -2.21 -19.64
C LYS A 165 -17.18 -2.76 -18.98
N ALA A 166 -17.11 -3.10 -17.70
CA ALA A 166 -18.30 -3.55 -16.94
C ALA A 166 -19.34 -2.44 -16.79
N LYS A 167 -18.89 -1.23 -16.50
CA LYS A 167 -19.75 -0.04 -16.40
C LYS A 167 -20.42 0.27 -17.73
N GLU A 168 -19.69 0.25 -18.84
CA GLU A 168 -20.21 0.46 -20.19
C GLU A 168 -21.22 -0.62 -20.60
N ALA A 169 -20.99 -1.87 -20.19
CA ALA A 169 -21.92 -2.98 -20.42
C ALA A 169 -23.19 -2.92 -19.56
N GLY A 170 -23.29 -1.96 -18.63
CA GLY A 170 -24.44 -1.82 -17.74
C GLY A 170 -24.58 -2.99 -16.76
N VAL A 171 -23.47 -3.46 -16.19
CA VAL A 171 -23.46 -4.50 -15.16
C VAL A 171 -24.23 -3.99 -13.93
N PRO A 172 -24.96 -4.86 -13.17
CA PRO A 172 -25.74 -4.44 -12.02
C PRO A 172 -24.91 -3.71 -10.95
N ALA A 173 -25.53 -2.74 -10.26
CA ALA A 173 -24.85 -1.93 -9.24
C ALA A 173 -24.19 -2.78 -8.14
N GLU A 174 -24.83 -3.86 -7.72
CA GLU A 174 -24.27 -4.78 -6.71
C GLU A 174 -22.96 -5.48 -7.17
N VAL A 175 -22.83 -5.70 -8.47
CA VAL A 175 -21.61 -6.24 -9.06
C VAL A 175 -20.56 -5.14 -9.15
N MET A 176 -20.96 -3.93 -9.55
CA MET A 176 -20.06 -2.77 -9.57
C MET A 176 -19.48 -2.49 -8.18
N ASP A 177 -20.28 -2.59 -7.12
CA ASP A 177 -19.81 -2.44 -5.74
C ASP A 177 -18.71 -3.47 -5.39
N LYS A 178 -18.89 -4.73 -5.81
CA LYS A 178 -17.85 -5.78 -5.62
C LYS A 178 -16.58 -5.49 -6.43
N LEU A 179 -16.73 -4.96 -7.63
CA LEU A 179 -15.60 -4.56 -8.46
C LEU A 179 -14.83 -3.39 -7.83
N TYR A 180 -15.53 -2.40 -7.29
CA TYR A 180 -14.92 -1.29 -6.55
C TYR A 180 -14.23 -1.74 -5.26
N ASP A 181 -14.78 -2.74 -4.58
CA ASP A 181 -14.14 -3.32 -3.39
C ASP A 181 -12.86 -4.08 -3.74
N ASN A 182 -12.86 -4.84 -4.85
CA ASN A 182 -11.64 -5.44 -5.39
C ASN A 182 -10.60 -4.38 -5.79
N GLN A 183 -11.02 -3.28 -6.40
CA GLN A 183 -10.12 -2.18 -6.75
C GLN A 183 -9.55 -1.52 -5.49
N TYR A 184 -10.36 -1.32 -4.45
CA TYR A 184 -9.90 -0.79 -3.17
C TYR A 184 -8.79 -1.65 -2.58
N ASP A 185 -9.01 -2.96 -2.48
CA ASP A 185 -8.04 -3.90 -1.93
C ASP A 185 -6.77 -3.97 -2.79
N ALA A 186 -6.92 -4.05 -4.10
CA ALA A 186 -5.78 -4.07 -5.03
C ALA A 186 -4.94 -2.79 -4.91
N ASN A 187 -5.58 -1.63 -4.87
CA ASN A 187 -4.92 -0.34 -4.74
C ASN A 187 -4.23 -0.20 -3.38
N LEU A 188 -4.93 -0.47 -2.28
CA LEU A 188 -4.38 -0.38 -0.92
C LEU A 188 -3.10 -1.21 -0.78
N TYR A 189 -3.17 -2.50 -1.17
CA TYR A 189 -2.07 -3.44 -1.02
C TYR A 189 -0.88 -3.15 -1.93
N TRP A 190 -1.08 -2.43 -3.03
CA TRP A 190 -0.02 -1.97 -3.92
C TRP A 190 0.52 -0.59 -3.49
N GLU A 191 -0.35 0.38 -3.23
CA GLU A 191 0.02 1.76 -2.93
C GLU A 191 0.84 1.87 -1.64
N TRP A 192 0.55 1.03 -0.64
CA TRP A 192 1.31 0.99 0.60
C TRP A 192 2.82 0.85 0.37
N TRP A 193 3.20 -0.02 -0.54
CA TRP A 193 4.61 -0.31 -0.83
C TRP A 193 5.23 0.64 -1.85
N THR A 194 4.44 1.39 -2.55
CA THR A 194 4.93 2.50 -3.40
C THR A 194 5.07 3.80 -2.62
N ALA A 195 4.32 3.98 -1.54
CA ALA A 195 4.37 5.15 -0.68
C ALA A 195 5.49 5.07 0.36
N GLU A 196 5.83 3.88 0.88
CA GLU A 196 6.94 3.70 1.79
C GLU A 196 8.29 3.71 1.06
N ASN A 197 9.35 4.23 1.69
CA ASN A 197 10.58 4.60 1.00
C ASN A 197 11.70 3.54 1.04
N SER A 198 11.42 2.31 1.51
CA SER A 198 12.44 1.26 1.62
C SER A 198 12.45 0.26 0.47
N ASP A 199 11.51 0.37 -0.48
CA ASP A 199 11.26 -0.67 -1.49
C ASP A 199 11.03 -2.05 -0.86
N GLY A 200 10.29 -2.09 0.26
CA GLY A 200 9.95 -3.28 1.01
C GLY A 200 11.06 -3.81 1.92
N PHE A 201 12.20 -3.13 2.05
CA PHE A 201 13.29 -3.59 2.91
C PHE A 201 12.92 -3.55 4.39
N HIS A 202 12.09 -2.60 4.82
CA HIS A 202 11.65 -2.50 6.20
C HIS A 202 10.93 -3.77 6.68
N ASN A 203 10.08 -4.37 5.83
CA ASN A 203 9.41 -5.64 6.12
C ASN A 203 9.14 -6.45 4.85
N PRO A 204 10.13 -7.20 4.35
CA PRO A 204 9.99 -7.95 3.10
C PRO A 204 8.92 -9.04 3.13
N ALA A 205 8.57 -9.55 4.30
CA ALA A 205 7.54 -10.57 4.46
C ALA A 205 6.15 -9.98 4.17
N ASP A 206 5.82 -8.86 4.83
CA ASP A 206 4.55 -8.18 4.64
C ASP A 206 4.45 -7.58 3.24
N ALA A 207 5.55 -7.07 2.67
CA ALA A 207 5.59 -6.59 1.29
C ALA A 207 5.19 -7.68 0.30
N ARG A 208 5.75 -8.86 0.47
CA ARG A 208 5.46 -10.02 -0.39
C ARG A 208 4.01 -10.46 -0.29
N GLU A 209 3.49 -10.55 0.92
CA GLU A 209 2.11 -10.93 1.20
C GLU A 209 1.13 -9.89 0.64
N SER A 210 1.32 -8.62 0.99
CA SER A 210 0.48 -7.51 0.55
C SER A 210 0.39 -7.43 -0.97
N LEU A 211 1.52 -7.42 -1.66
CA LEU A 211 1.56 -7.37 -3.13
C LEU A 211 0.97 -8.63 -3.78
N THR A 212 0.99 -9.79 -3.10
CA THR A 212 0.25 -10.98 -3.56
C THR A 212 -1.24 -10.72 -3.48
N ARG A 213 -1.75 -10.21 -2.35
CA ARG A 213 -3.16 -9.87 -2.19
C ARG A 213 -3.64 -8.83 -3.19
N SER A 214 -2.80 -7.84 -3.53
CA SER A 214 -3.10 -6.86 -4.59
C SER A 214 -3.35 -7.55 -5.94
N ILE A 215 -2.47 -8.47 -6.32
CA ILE A 215 -2.59 -9.24 -7.57
C ILE A 215 -3.85 -10.11 -7.54
N ASP A 216 -4.10 -10.82 -6.44
CA ASP A 216 -5.23 -11.73 -6.30
C ASP A 216 -6.57 -10.96 -6.35
N ALA A 217 -6.66 -9.82 -5.67
CA ALA A 217 -7.84 -8.94 -5.72
C ALA A 217 -8.08 -8.42 -7.15
N SER A 218 -7.03 -8.01 -7.84
CA SER A 218 -7.12 -7.56 -9.24
C SER A 218 -7.64 -8.67 -10.14
N GLN A 219 -7.07 -9.87 -10.05
CA GLN A 219 -7.47 -11.01 -10.88
C GLN A 219 -8.90 -11.48 -10.57
N ALA A 220 -9.31 -11.47 -9.28
CA ALA A 220 -10.68 -11.79 -8.88
C ALA A 220 -11.68 -10.80 -9.48
N GLY A 221 -11.40 -9.50 -9.41
CA GLY A 221 -12.22 -8.47 -10.01
C GLY A 221 -12.31 -8.59 -11.54
N ILE A 222 -11.20 -8.84 -12.21
CA ILE A 222 -11.16 -9.06 -13.67
C ILE A 222 -12.03 -10.26 -14.07
N LYS A 223 -11.91 -11.36 -13.34
CA LYS A 223 -12.74 -12.56 -13.56
C LYS A 223 -14.22 -12.24 -13.41
N LEU A 224 -14.60 -11.60 -12.31
CA LEU A 224 -15.97 -11.18 -12.05
C LEU A 224 -16.51 -10.28 -13.17
N ALA A 225 -15.75 -9.27 -13.59
CA ALA A 225 -16.17 -8.35 -14.67
C ALA A 225 -16.42 -9.11 -15.98
N LYS A 226 -15.52 -10.01 -16.37
CA LYS A 226 -15.64 -10.82 -17.58
C LYS A 226 -16.91 -11.69 -17.58
N GLU A 227 -17.15 -12.37 -16.47
CA GLU A 227 -18.32 -13.25 -16.30
C GLU A 227 -19.64 -12.47 -16.39
N GLU A 228 -19.74 -11.31 -15.73
CA GLU A 228 -20.95 -10.53 -15.71
C GLU A 228 -21.21 -9.83 -17.06
N ILE A 229 -20.18 -9.36 -17.73
CA ILE A 229 -20.30 -8.83 -19.10
C ILE A 229 -20.79 -9.92 -20.06
N ALA A 230 -20.28 -11.15 -19.95
CA ALA A 230 -20.71 -12.27 -20.77
C ALA A 230 -22.19 -12.63 -20.53
N LYS A 231 -22.64 -12.66 -19.26
CA LYS A 231 -24.06 -12.87 -18.90
C LYS A 231 -24.96 -11.79 -19.51
N LYS A 232 -24.57 -10.53 -19.45
CA LYS A 232 -25.30 -9.42 -20.06
C LYS A 232 -25.45 -9.56 -21.57
N LYS A 233 -24.36 -9.92 -22.25
CA LYS A 233 -24.38 -10.15 -23.71
C LYS A 233 -25.29 -11.32 -24.10
N ALA A 234 -25.24 -12.42 -23.34
CA ALA A 234 -26.10 -13.59 -23.59
C ALA A 234 -27.59 -13.25 -23.39
N ALA A 235 -27.93 -12.50 -22.33
CA ALA A 235 -29.29 -12.05 -22.07
C ALA A 235 -29.83 -11.12 -23.18
N ALA A 236 -28.98 -10.25 -23.72
CA ALA A 236 -29.35 -9.36 -24.82
C ALA A 236 -29.52 -10.09 -26.16
N ALA A 237 -28.87 -11.23 -26.35
CA ALA A 237 -28.95 -12.05 -27.56
C ALA A 237 -30.13 -13.02 -27.57
N THR A 238 -30.84 -13.22 -26.44
CA THR A 238 -32.01 -14.09 -26.36
C THR A 238 -33.21 -13.33 -26.89
N PRO A 239 -33.88 -13.75 -28.02
CA PRO A 239 -35.05 -13.06 -28.52
C PRO A 239 -36.17 -13.15 -27.48
N VAL A 240 -36.81 -12.01 -27.17
CA VAL A 240 -38.04 -12.01 -26.44
C VAL A 240 -39.07 -12.76 -27.31
N ALA A 241 -39.46 -13.95 -26.90
CA ALA A 241 -40.54 -14.68 -27.55
C ALA A 241 -41.76 -13.80 -27.50
N ALA A 242 -42.16 -13.26 -28.67
CA ALA A 242 -43.38 -12.48 -28.82
C ALA A 242 -44.56 -13.31 -28.34
N LYS A 243 -45.24 -12.83 -27.32
CA LYS A 243 -46.55 -13.34 -26.90
C LYS A 243 -47.65 -12.80 -27.81
#